data_6b879922c2fd0d59480ec571f3ddfda1
#
_entry.id   6b879922c2fd0d59480ec571f3ddfda1
#
_cell.length_a   1.000
_cell.length_b   1.000
_cell.length_c   1.000
_cell.angle_alpha   90.00
_cell.angle_beta   90.00
_cell.angle_gamma   90.00
#
_symmetry.space_group_name_H-M   'P 1'
#
loop_
_entity.id
_entity.type
_entity.pdbx_description
1 polymer ?
#
loop_
_entity_poly.entity_id
_entity_poly.type
_entity_poly.pdbx_seq_one_letter_code
_entity_poly.pdbx_strand_id
1 'polypeptide(L)'
;GATSVMIDGRVSALWHGGWSVGASWREGTTRARAAGLLAAGGQIRSRAWAIDAGKLGVFGASDRMALRLSQPMRVQSGGLMLHLPTSYDYASASATATDVAVPLTPFGREQVVEMVWSGPMLGGDLSINSYWRGQPGHVAAAGDDVGGAIRFVLGF
;
A
#
# COMPACT_ATOMS: atom_id res chain seq x y z
N GLY A 1 -5.63 -20.40 10.59
CA GLY A 1 -4.93 -20.15 9.32
C GLY A 1 -5.74 -19.28 8.37
N ALA A 2 -5.15 -18.85 7.25
CA ALA A 2 -5.82 -18.09 6.22
C ALA A 2 -5.35 -18.54 4.83
N THR A 3 -6.17 -18.30 3.80
CA THR A 3 -5.80 -18.51 2.41
C THR A 3 -5.97 -17.19 1.68
N SER A 4 -4.92 -16.76 0.95
CA SER A 4 -4.92 -15.53 0.17
C SER A 4 -4.69 -15.84 -1.31
N VAL A 5 -5.43 -15.14 -2.16
CA VAL A 5 -5.23 -15.11 -3.60
C VAL A 5 -4.97 -13.66 -3.98
N MET A 6 -3.92 -13.40 -4.76
CA MET A 6 -3.56 -12.07 -5.24
C MET A 6 -3.44 -12.07 -6.75
N ILE A 7 -3.89 -10.99 -7.37
CA ILE A 7 -3.77 -10.72 -8.81
C ILE A 7 -3.05 -9.39 -8.96
N ASP A 8 -2.02 -9.40 -9.80
CA ASP A 8 -1.22 -8.23 -10.14
C ASP A 8 -1.33 -7.92 -11.63
N GLY A 9 -1.49 -6.65 -11.96
CA GLY A 9 -1.42 -6.15 -13.33
C GLY A 9 -0.44 -4.97 -13.41
N ARG A 10 0.32 -4.92 -14.50
CA ARG A 10 1.22 -3.80 -14.81
C ARG A 10 1.20 -3.50 -16.30
N VAL A 11 1.19 -2.21 -16.63
CA VAL A 11 1.34 -1.70 -17.99
C VAL A 11 2.34 -0.56 -17.97
N SER A 12 3.16 -0.45 -19.01
CA SER A 12 4.07 0.68 -19.20
C SER A 12 4.22 1.00 -20.68
N ALA A 13 4.48 2.26 -20.96
CA ALA A 13 4.74 2.76 -22.30
C ALA A 13 5.90 3.74 -22.29
N LEU A 14 6.66 3.75 -23.39
CA LEU A 14 7.77 4.65 -23.65
C LEU A 14 7.46 5.47 -24.88
N TRP A 15 7.75 6.78 -24.84
CA TRP A 15 7.54 7.69 -25.96
C TRP A 15 8.83 8.37 -26.38
N HIS A 16 8.79 8.96 -27.56
CA HIS A 16 9.87 9.82 -28.05
C HIS A 16 10.19 10.94 -27.06
N GLY A 17 11.44 11.37 -27.05
CA GLY A 17 11.93 12.40 -26.17
C GLY A 17 12.15 11.94 -24.72
N GLY A 18 12.23 10.63 -24.48
CA GLY A 18 12.60 10.07 -23.18
C GLY A 18 11.50 10.06 -22.13
N TRP A 19 10.23 10.16 -22.55
CA TRP A 19 9.08 10.04 -21.65
C TRP A 19 8.72 8.57 -21.42
N SER A 20 8.33 8.28 -20.19
CA SER A 20 7.78 6.97 -19.79
C SER A 20 6.57 7.16 -18.88
N VAL A 21 5.58 6.29 -19.01
CA VAL A 21 4.45 6.21 -18.09
C VAL A 21 4.20 4.76 -17.77
N GLY A 22 3.85 4.49 -16.52
CA GLY A 22 3.49 3.17 -16.04
C GLY A 22 2.29 3.22 -15.13
N ALA A 23 1.54 2.14 -15.08
CA ALA A 23 0.51 1.91 -14.09
C ALA A 23 0.60 0.48 -13.58
N SER A 24 0.37 0.30 -12.30
CA SER A 24 0.28 -1.01 -11.67
C SER A 24 -0.93 -1.09 -10.77
N TRP A 25 -1.48 -2.28 -10.68
CA TRP A 25 -2.65 -2.56 -9.88
C TRP A 25 -2.51 -3.95 -9.26
N ARG A 26 -2.90 -4.06 -8.00
CA ARG A 26 -2.92 -5.30 -7.24
C ARG A 26 -4.23 -5.42 -6.50
N GLU A 27 -4.85 -6.57 -6.57
CA GLU A 27 -6.02 -6.92 -5.78
C GLU A 27 -5.81 -8.28 -5.10
N GLY A 28 -6.25 -8.37 -3.85
CA GLY A 28 -6.15 -9.60 -3.07
C GLY A 28 -7.44 -9.91 -2.35
N THR A 29 -7.72 -11.20 -2.22
CA THR A 29 -8.79 -11.71 -1.36
C THR A 29 -8.18 -12.69 -0.39
N THR A 30 -8.41 -12.46 0.91
CA THR A 30 -7.99 -13.34 1.99
C THR A 30 -9.23 -13.89 2.70
N ARG A 31 -9.27 -15.20 2.88
CA ARG A 31 -10.31 -15.90 3.64
C ARG A 31 -9.71 -16.49 4.90
N ALA A 32 -10.27 -16.12 6.06
CA ALA A 32 -9.89 -16.71 7.33
C ALA A 32 -10.48 -18.13 7.45
N ARG A 33 -9.68 -19.04 8.00
CA ARG A 33 -10.15 -20.36 8.39
C ARG A 33 -10.49 -20.35 9.87
N ALA A 34 -11.56 -21.08 10.24
CA ALA A 34 -11.93 -21.23 11.64
C ALA A 34 -10.75 -21.79 12.46
N ALA A 35 -10.42 -21.10 13.55
CA ALA A 35 -9.39 -21.53 14.50
C ALA A 35 -9.54 -20.73 15.81
N GLY A 36 -9.71 -21.41 16.92
CA GLY A 36 -9.91 -20.76 18.22
C GLY A 36 -11.17 -19.87 18.19
N LEU A 37 -11.00 -18.58 18.48
CA LEU A 37 -12.07 -17.60 18.45
C LEU A 37 -12.45 -17.13 17.04
N LEU A 38 -11.72 -17.51 15.99
CA LEU A 38 -12.07 -17.20 14.61
C LEU A 38 -13.15 -18.16 14.11
N ALA A 39 -14.30 -17.63 13.75
CA ALA A 39 -15.34 -18.36 13.05
C ALA A 39 -15.05 -18.44 11.55
N ALA A 40 -15.66 -19.37 10.85
CA ALA A 40 -15.62 -19.44 9.41
C ALA A 40 -16.38 -18.25 8.77
N GLY A 41 -16.02 -17.89 7.54
CA GLY A 41 -16.75 -16.88 6.75
C GLY A 41 -16.12 -15.49 6.74
N GLY A 42 -15.09 -15.20 7.56
CA GLY A 42 -14.35 -13.96 7.47
C GLY A 42 -13.62 -13.85 6.14
N GLN A 43 -13.86 -12.74 5.41
CA GLN A 43 -13.22 -12.44 4.13
C GLN A 43 -12.79 -10.99 4.08
N ILE A 44 -11.60 -10.76 3.54
CA ILE A 44 -11.01 -9.43 3.37
C ILE A 44 -10.66 -9.25 1.90
N ARG A 45 -11.05 -8.12 1.32
CA ARG A 45 -10.60 -7.67 0.00
C ARG A 45 -9.64 -6.50 0.17
N SER A 46 -8.50 -6.57 -0.49
CA SER A 46 -7.46 -5.53 -0.41
C SER A 46 -7.05 -5.10 -1.81
N ARG A 47 -6.68 -3.81 -1.95
CA ARG A 47 -6.25 -3.24 -3.23
C ARG A 47 -5.09 -2.27 -3.01
N ALA A 48 -4.14 -2.29 -3.96
CA ALA A 48 -3.11 -1.29 -4.13
C ALA A 48 -3.05 -0.84 -5.59
N TRP A 49 -2.57 0.37 -5.85
CA TRP A 49 -2.29 0.85 -7.20
C TRP A 49 -1.17 1.88 -7.18
N ALA A 50 -0.49 2.03 -8.33
CA ALA A 50 0.47 3.10 -8.55
C ALA A 50 0.45 3.55 -10.01
N ILE A 51 0.73 4.84 -10.21
CA ILE A 51 0.95 5.46 -11.52
C ILE A 51 2.34 6.10 -11.45
N ASP A 52 3.16 5.81 -12.45
CA ASP A 52 4.52 6.29 -12.58
C ASP A 52 4.65 7.15 -13.85
N ALA A 53 5.30 8.29 -13.76
CA ALA A 53 5.71 9.10 -14.91
C ALA A 53 7.21 9.38 -14.81
N GLY A 54 7.93 9.23 -15.91
CA GLY A 54 9.37 9.45 -15.97
C GLY A 54 9.79 10.25 -17.20
N LYS A 55 10.88 10.97 -17.08
CA LYS A 55 11.49 11.76 -18.15
C LYS A 55 13.01 11.64 -18.07
N LEU A 56 13.61 11.31 -19.20
CA LEU A 56 15.06 11.37 -19.42
C LEU A 56 15.41 12.73 -20.04
N GLY A 57 16.53 13.31 -19.65
CA GLY A 57 16.98 14.58 -20.20
C GLY A 57 16.06 15.75 -19.81
N VAL A 58 15.91 16.01 -18.52
CA VAL A 58 15.10 17.14 -18.01
C VAL A 58 15.90 18.43 -18.00
N PHE A 59 17.08 18.40 -17.38
CA PHE A 59 18.01 19.52 -17.27
C PHE A 59 19.30 19.29 -18.06
N GLY A 60 19.64 18.03 -18.38
CA GLY A 60 20.79 17.62 -19.14
C GLY A 60 20.55 16.28 -19.83
N ALA A 61 21.43 15.91 -20.80
CA ALA A 61 21.22 14.70 -21.61
C ALA A 61 21.25 13.40 -20.81
N SER A 62 21.87 13.39 -19.64
CA SER A 62 22.11 12.18 -18.83
C SER A 62 21.35 12.16 -17.51
N ASP A 63 20.49 13.13 -17.26
CA ASP A 63 19.66 13.14 -16.07
C ASP A 63 18.32 12.44 -16.29
N ARG A 64 17.66 12.14 -15.20
CA ARG A 64 16.30 11.58 -15.20
C ARG A 64 15.50 12.10 -14.02
N MET A 65 14.23 12.26 -14.25
CA MET A 65 13.25 12.57 -13.20
C MET A 65 12.11 11.57 -13.28
N ALA A 66 11.60 11.17 -12.14
CA ALA A 66 10.40 10.33 -12.05
C ALA A 66 9.49 10.83 -10.94
N LEU A 67 8.20 10.69 -11.19
CA LEU A 67 7.11 10.98 -10.26
C LEU A 67 6.26 9.72 -10.12
N ARG A 68 5.89 9.39 -8.90
CA ARG A 68 4.99 8.30 -8.58
C ARG A 68 3.85 8.80 -7.72
N LEU A 69 2.64 8.45 -8.10
CA LEU A 69 1.44 8.55 -7.27
C LEU A 69 0.96 7.14 -6.96
N SER A 70 0.76 6.82 -5.69
CA SER A 70 0.36 5.47 -5.30
C SER A 70 -0.58 5.46 -4.10
N GLN A 71 -1.35 4.38 -4.02
CA GLN A 71 -2.07 3.97 -2.83
C GLN A 71 -1.50 2.62 -2.39
N PRO A 72 -0.86 2.54 -1.22
CA PRO A 72 -0.43 1.29 -0.62
C PRO A 72 -1.60 0.32 -0.41
N MET A 73 -1.28 -0.96 -0.14
CA MET A 73 -2.27 -2.00 0.06
C MET A 73 -3.25 -1.60 1.16
N ARG A 74 -4.53 -1.48 0.80
CA ARG A 74 -5.62 -1.10 1.70
C ARG A 74 -6.72 -2.14 1.69
N VAL A 75 -7.25 -2.48 2.85
CA VAL A 75 -8.49 -3.26 2.95
C VAL A 75 -9.63 -2.39 2.42
N GLN A 76 -10.27 -2.84 1.35
CA GLN A 76 -11.41 -2.14 0.74
C GLN A 76 -12.73 -2.54 1.36
N SER A 77 -12.85 -3.80 1.75
CA SER A 77 -14.07 -4.33 2.37
C SER A 77 -13.79 -5.64 3.11
N GLY A 78 -14.71 -5.99 4.00
CA GLY A 78 -14.69 -7.24 4.73
C GLY A 78 -14.08 -7.13 6.12
N GLY A 79 -13.89 -8.29 6.74
CA GLY A 79 -13.45 -8.39 8.12
C GLY A 79 -13.31 -9.83 8.59
N LEU A 80 -13.21 -9.99 9.88
CA LEU A 80 -13.16 -11.27 10.55
C LEU A 80 -14.53 -11.59 11.16
N MET A 81 -14.82 -12.89 11.27
CA MET A 81 -15.93 -13.40 12.08
C MET A 81 -15.33 -13.98 13.35
N LEU A 82 -15.77 -13.48 14.50
CA LEU A 82 -15.33 -13.95 15.80
C LEU A 82 -16.47 -14.69 16.50
N HIS A 83 -16.17 -15.89 17.01
CA HIS A 83 -17.07 -16.68 17.84
C HIS A 83 -16.87 -16.28 19.29
N LEU A 84 -17.71 -15.38 19.81
CA LEU A 84 -17.54 -14.78 21.12
C LEU A 84 -18.62 -15.29 22.09
N PRO A 85 -18.27 -15.62 23.34
CA PRO A 85 -19.25 -15.91 24.38
C PRO A 85 -20.04 -14.64 24.68
N THR A 86 -21.37 -14.75 24.63
CA THR A 86 -22.30 -13.63 24.86
C THR A 86 -23.06 -13.74 26.16
N SER A 87 -23.20 -14.96 26.70
CA SER A 87 -23.82 -15.19 28.02
C SER A 87 -23.26 -16.47 28.63
N TYR A 88 -23.39 -16.57 29.93
CA TYR A 88 -23.07 -17.78 30.70
C TYR A 88 -24.23 -18.12 31.63
N ASP A 89 -24.70 -19.37 31.51
CA ASP A 89 -25.72 -19.91 32.43
C ASP A 89 -25.01 -20.70 33.54
N TYR A 90 -25.10 -20.17 34.76
CA TYR A 90 -24.49 -20.78 35.93
C TYR A 90 -25.19 -22.06 36.39
N ALA A 91 -26.47 -22.24 36.09
CA ALA A 91 -27.23 -23.41 36.49
C ALA A 91 -26.85 -24.65 35.65
N SER A 92 -26.59 -24.47 34.36
CA SER A 92 -26.16 -25.53 33.44
C SER A 92 -24.64 -25.55 33.21
N ALA A 93 -23.89 -24.61 33.80
CA ALA A 93 -22.46 -24.40 33.60
C ALA A 93 -22.08 -24.29 32.10
N SER A 94 -22.92 -23.65 31.29
CA SER A 94 -22.76 -23.55 29.85
C SER A 94 -22.65 -22.11 29.36
N ALA A 95 -21.77 -21.86 28.35
CA ALA A 95 -21.65 -20.60 27.68
C ALA A 95 -22.42 -20.64 26.36
N THR A 96 -23.16 -19.58 26.07
CA THR A 96 -23.73 -19.33 24.74
C THR A 96 -22.77 -18.42 23.97
N ALA A 97 -22.39 -18.78 22.75
CA ALA A 97 -21.54 -17.97 21.90
C ALA A 97 -22.26 -17.58 20.61
N THR A 98 -21.89 -16.43 20.06
CA THR A 98 -22.48 -15.88 18.85
C THR A 98 -21.35 -15.42 17.91
N ASP A 99 -21.58 -15.52 16.61
CA ASP A 99 -20.65 -15.02 15.59
C ASP A 99 -20.82 -13.52 15.42
N VAL A 100 -19.74 -12.79 15.66
CA VAL A 100 -19.69 -11.32 15.58
C VAL A 100 -18.76 -10.92 14.42
N ALA A 101 -19.27 -10.11 13.50
CA ALA A 101 -18.49 -9.54 12.41
C ALA A 101 -17.67 -8.35 12.89
N VAL A 102 -16.36 -8.39 12.69
CA VAL A 102 -15.44 -7.28 13.00
C VAL A 102 -14.90 -6.72 11.69
N PRO A 103 -15.34 -5.52 11.26
CA PRO A 103 -14.87 -4.90 10.04
C PRO A 103 -13.39 -4.51 10.18
N LEU A 104 -12.59 -4.75 9.11
CA LEU A 104 -11.18 -4.38 9.05
C LEU A 104 -10.90 -3.27 8.02
N THR A 105 -11.93 -2.67 7.46
CA THR A 105 -11.79 -1.56 6.52
C THR A 105 -11.37 -0.30 7.28
N PRO A 106 -10.20 0.27 7.02
CA PRO A 106 -9.76 1.50 7.67
C PRO A 106 -10.58 2.70 7.20
N PHE A 107 -10.78 3.70 8.06
CA PHE A 107 -11.49 4.93 7.72
C PHE A 107 -10.68 5.86 6.83
N GLY A 108 -9.34 5.81 6.93
CA GLY A 108 -8.43 6.61 6.13
C GLY A 108 -8.07 5.93 4.81
N ARG A 109 -7.41 6.73 3.95
CA ARG A 109 -6.87 6.28 2.66
C ARG A 109 -5.50 6.90 2.45
N GLU A 110 -4.46 6.13 2.71
CA GLU A 110 -3.11 6.57 2.43
C GLU A 110 -2.92 6.82 0.93
N GLN A 111 -2.37 7.99 0.61
CA GLN A 111 -1.88 8.35 -0.71
C GLN A 111 -0.44 8.80 -0.58
N VAL A 112 0.39 8.36 -1.52
CA VAL A 112 1.82 8.67 -1.52
C VAL A 112 2.19 9.29 -2.84
N VAL A 113 2.85 10.45 -2.77
CA VAL A 113 3.51 11.11 -3.91
C VAL A 113 5.00 11.02 -3.67
N GLU A 114 5.73 10.45 -4.62
CA GLU A 114 7.18 10.33 -4.57
C GLU A 114 7.78 10.98 -5.80
N MET A 115 8.86 11.72 -5.63
CA MET A 115 9.64 12.30 -6.72
C MET A 115 11.11 11.92 -6.55
N VAL A 116 11.74 11.55 -7.64
CA VAL A 116 13.17 11.35 -7.71
C VAL A 116 13.75 12.10 -8.91
N TRP A 117 14.85 12.77 -8.68
CA TRP A 117 15.72 13.26 -9.74
C TRP A 117 17.12 12.66 -9.54
N SER A 118 17.78 12.30 -10.62
CA SER A 118 19.17 11.88 -10.57
C SER A 118 19.91 12.23 -11.87
N GLY A 119 21.15 12.64 -11.72
CA GLY A 119 21.99 13.00 -12.85
C GLY A 119 23.44 13.30 -12.44
N PRO A 120 24.32 13.44 -13.44
CA PRO A 120 25.72 13.78 -13.21
C PRO A 120 25.83 15.19 -12.64
N MET A 121 26.67 15.36 -11.64
CA MET A 121 26.95 16.65 -11.01
C MET A 121 28.32 16.64 -10.34
N LEU A 122 29.15 17.68 -10.56
CA LEU A 122 30.45 17.87 -9.90
C LEU A 122 31.39 16.65 -10.01
N GLY A 123 31.40 15.94 -11.14
CA GLY A 123 32.26 14.76 -11.34
C GLY A 123 31.75 13.47 -10.69
N GLY A 124 30.55 13.45 -10.18
CA GLY A 124 29.86 12.29 -9.61
C GLY A 124 28.40 12.22 -10.04
N ASP A 125 27.64 11.37 -9.38
CA ASP A 125 26.21 11.20 -9.57
C ASP A 125 25.43 11.69 -8.33
N LEU A 126 24.54 12.65 -8.54
CA LEU A 126 23.62 13.16 -7.52
C LEU A 126 22.24 12.55 -7.71
N SER A 127 21.61 12.11 -6.61
CA SER A 127 20.22 11.72 -6.56
C SER A 127 19.51 12.44 -5.42
N ILE A 128 18.35 13.02 -5.74
CA ILE A 128 17.47 13.72 -4.79
C ILE A 128 16.13 13.01 -4.83
N ASN A 129 15.66 12.58 -3.65
CA ASN A 129 14.37 11.93 -3.48
C ASN A 129 13.53 12.74 -2.49
N SER A 130 12.24 12.83 -2.75
CA SER A 130 11.28 13.41 -1.82
C SER A 130 9.97 12.65 -1.86
N TYR A 131 9.25 12.65 -0.75
CA TYR A 131 7.92 12.07 -0.68
C TYR A 131 6.99 12.90 0.20
N TRP A 132 5.72 12.76 -0.09
CA TRP A 132 4.59 13.17 0.73
C TRP A 132 3.63 11.99 0.89
N ARG A 133 3.12 11.78 2.11
CA ARG A 133 2.15 10.75 2.45
C ARG A 133 0.99 11.37 3.19
N GLY A 134 -0.20 11.31 2.62
CA GLY A 134 -1.43 11.69 3.29
C GLY A 134 -2.06 10.50 3.98
N GLN A 135 -2.55 10.67 5.20
CA GLN A 135 -3.18 9.64 6.02
C GLN A 135 -2.35 8.34 6.13
N PRO A 136 -1.09 8.43 6.60
CA PRO A 136 -0.19 7.27 6.70
C PRO A 136 -0.83 6.12 7.48
N GLY A 137 -0.60 4.89 7.00
CA GLY A 137 -1.19 3.68 7.57
C GLY A 137 -2.71 3.57 7.38
N HIS A 138 -3.30 4.35 6.47
CA HIS A 138 -4.75 4.46 6.27
C HIS A 138 -5.51 4.94 7.51
N VAL A 139 -4.89 5.75 8.34
CA VAL A 139 -5.50 6.34 9.54
C VAL A 139 -6.01 7.73 9.22
N ALA A 140 -7.33 7.95 9.23
CA ALA A 140 -7.95 9.22 8.83
C ALA A 140 -7.50 10.42 9.69
N ALA A 141 -7.17 10.19 10.95
CA ALA A 141 -6.70 11.23 11.87
C ALA A 141 -5.17 11.40 11.88
N ALA A 142 -4.42 10.59 11.11
CA ALA A 142 -2.98 10.76 11.03
C ALA A 142 -2.64 12.03 10.23
N GLY A 143 -1.71 12.82 10.76
CA GLY A 143 -1.13 13.96 10.04
C GLY A 143 -0.31 13.49 8.83
N ASP A 144 -0.17 14.39 7.86
CA ASP A 144 0.66 14.12 6.69
C ASP A 144 2.12 13.93 7.09
N ASP A 145 2.81 13.05 6.36
CA ASP A 145 4.22 12.73 6.54
C ASP A 145 4.98 13.15 5.28
N VAL A 146 6.07 13.90 5.45
CA VAL A 146 6.93 14.38 4.37
C VAL A 146 8.38 14.05 4.66
N GLY A 147 9.13 13.71 3.64
CA GLY A 147 10.55 13.45 3.81
C GLY A 147 11.32 13.54 2.50
N GLY A 148 12.64 13.45 2.64
CA GLY A 148 13.54 13.47 1.49
C GLY A 148 14.91 12.93 1.83
N ALA A 149 15.66 12.57 0.78
CA ALA A 149 17.03 12.10 0.89
C ALA A 149 17.86 12.64 -0.29
N ILE A 150 19.12 12.93 -0.02
CA ILE A 150 20.11 13.32 -1.01
C ILE A 150 21.24 12.30 -0.95
N ARG A 151 21.63 11.77 -2.11
CA ARG A 151 22.76 10.87 -2.26
C ARG A 151 23.70 11.41 -3.31
N PHE A 152 24.98 11.50 -2.97
CA PHE A 152 26.04 11.86 -3.92
C PHE A 152 27.07 10.74 -3.95
N VAL A 153 27.50 10.33 -5.14
CA VAL A 153 28.46 9.26 -5.36
C VAL A 153 29.56 9.77 -6.30
N LEU A 154 30.80 9.77 -5.83
CA LEU A 154 31.98 10.02 -6.66
C LEU A 154 32.39 8.70 -7.33
N GLY A 155 32.56 8.71 -8.65
CA GLY A 155 33.23 7.63 -9.37
C GLY A 155 34.75 7.84 -9.29
N PHE A 156 35.50 6.83 -8.89
CA PHE A 156 36.96 6.80 -8.92
C PHE A 156 37.44 5.93 -10.06
#